data_7883f87b10325ba5f99d623c4e5b5426
#
_entry.id   7883f87b10325ba5f99d623c4e5b5426
#
_cell.length_a   1.000
_cell.length_b   1.000
_cell.length_c   1.000
_cell.angle_alpha   90.00
_cell.angle_beta   90.00
_cell.angle_gamma   90.00
#
_symmetry.space_group_name_H-M   'P 1'
#
loop_
_entity.id
_entity.type
_entity.pdbx_description
1 polymer ?
#
loop_
_entity_poly.entity_id
_entity_poly.type
_entity_poly.pdbx_seq_one_letter_code
_entity_poly.pdbx_strand_id
1 'polypeptide(L)'
;MMYNMIEEVNERLKQILSQYRPGLVKEAMTYSVMAGGKRLRPLLFIQTLRAYNVDYHKYIDIACAIEMIHTYSLIHDDLPGMDNDDLRRGKPTCHKQFDEATAILAGDALLNESMNVILRMTLDDALKLKVLGSLYQASGMDGMIYGQQQDMYFESHKASLEELQAIHHDKTGALISVPMKIAGLIAKEEDANALEDIGFKLGLAFQIQDDILDVTSTTETLGKRVGSDITNHKSTYVSLLGLEESQKRVEDLFEECLANVYGLQLNHGLMIELFQIIMKRVN
;
A
#
# COMPACT_ATOMS: atom_id res chain seq x y z
N MET A 1 17.55 -10.20 -5.91
CA MET A 1 17.79 -8.77 -5.70
C MET A 1 16.66 -8.15 -4.87
N MET A 2 15.39 -8.26 -5.26
CA MET A 2 14.26 -7.70 -4.47
C MET A 2 14.13 -8.27 -3.07
N TYR A 3 14.40 -9.56 -2.87
CA TYR A 3 14.42 -10.17 -1.54
C TYR A 3 15.37 -9.44 -0.58
N ASN A 4 16.57 -9.08 -1.04
CA ASN A 4 17.53 -8.35 -0.19
C ASN A 4 16.99 -6.97 0.23
N MET A 5 16.30 -6.25 -0.68
CA MET A 5 15.71 -4.96 -0.36
C MET A 5 14.59 -5.07 0.69
N ILE A 6 13.79 -6.15 0.63
CA ILE A 6 12.77 -6.43 1.65
C ILE A 6 13.43 -6.67 3.00
N GLU A 7 14.51 -7.45 3.05
CA GLU A 7 15.25 -7.71 4.29
C GLU A 7 15.88 -6.43 4.85
N GLU A 8 16.46 -5.58 4.01
CA GLU A 8 17.01 -4.28 4.43
C GLU A 8 15.94 -3.36 5.04
N VAL A 9 14.76 -3.29 4.42
CA VAL A 9 13.61 -2.54 4.97
C VAL A 9 13.16 -3.15 6.29
N ASN A 10 13.06 -4.47 6.41
CA ASN A 10 12.66 -5.16 7.63
C ASN A 10 13.65 -4.90 8.78
N GLU A 11 14.96 -5.01 8.50
CA GLU A 11 15.99 -4.72 9.50
C GLU A 11 15.98 -3.26 9.93
N ARG A 12 15.77 -2.34 8.98
CA ARG A 12 15.66 -0.91 9.31
C ARG A 12 14.42 -0.59 10.15
N LEU A 13 13.27 -1.19 9.83
CA LEU A 13 12.05 -1.10 10.64
C LEU A 13 12.28 -1.61 12.07
N LYS A 14 12.95 -2.75 12.26
CA LYS A 14 13.32 -3.26 13.58
C LYS A 14 14.18 -2.26 14.34
N GLN A 15 15.19 -1.68 13.70
CA GLN A 15 16.05 -0.67 14.30
C GLN A 15 15.26 0.57 14.75
N ILE A 16 14.36 1.09 13.90
CA ILE A 16 13.50 2.22 14.23
C ILE A 16 12.63 1.89 15.44
N LEU A 17 11.90 0.78 15.39
CA LEU A 17 10.99 0.37 16.46
C LEU A 17 11.72 0.07 17.78
N SER A 18 12.97 -0.40 17.73
CA SER A 18 13.77 -0.69 18.94
C SER A 18 14.04 0.55 19.78
N GLN A 19 14.06 1.74 19.19
CA GLN A 19 14.38 3.02 19.84
C GLN A 19 13.26 3.54 20.75
N TYR A 20 12.03 3.05 20.58
CA TYR A 20 10.90 3.49 21.39
C TYR A 20 10.93 2.88 22.79
N ARG A 21 10.25 3.56 23.74
CA ARG A 21 10.12 3.10 25.12
C ARG A 21 9.45 1.72 25.16
N PRO A 22 9.87 0.82 26.07
CA PRO A 22 9.21 -0.46 26.25
C PRO A 22 7.77 -0.30 26.74
N GLY A 23 6.88 -1.20 26.34
CA GLY A 23 5.47 -1.23 26.71
C GLY A 23 4.60 -1.90 25.65
N LEU A 24 3.34 -2.21 26.01
CA LEU A 24 2.42 -2.96 25.17
C LEU A 24 2.21 -2.32 23.79
N VAL A 25 2.10 -0.99 23.71
CA VAL A 25 1.93 -0.28 22.43
C VAL A 25 3.13 -0.53 21.50
N LYS A 26 4.38 -0.44 22.02
CA LYS A 26 5.59 -0.76 21.24
C LYS A 26 5.59 -2.22 20.78
N GLU A 27 5.18 -3.15 21.65
CA GLU A 27 5.10 -4.57 21.32
C GLU A 27 4.08 -4.81 20.21
N ALA A 28 2.91 -4.17 20.29
CA ALA A 28 1.85 -4.21 19.29
C ALA A 28 2.26 -3.61 17.93
N MET A 29 2.93 -2.43 17.94
CA MET A 29 3.55 -1.86 16.75
C MET A 29 4.53 -2.84 16.09
N THR A 30 5.43 -3.40 16.89
CA THR A 30 6.46 -4.34 16.41
C THR A 30 5.81 -5.62 15.87
N TYR A 31 4.87 -6.19 16.60
CA TYR A 31 4.11 -7.35 16.17
C TYR A 31 3.46 -7.13 14.80
N SER A 32 2.72 -6.04 14.64
CA SER A 32 1.99 -5.74 13.42
C SER A 32 2.91 -5.45 12.22
N VAL A 33 3.95 -4.61 12.43
CA VAL A 33 4.94 -4.31 11.38
C VAL A 33 5.70 -5.57 10.96
N MET A 34 6.07 -6.43 11.92
CA MET A 34 6.84 -7.66 11.66
C MET A 34 5.97 -8.89 11.36
N ALA A 35 4.64 -8.73 11.25
CA ALA A 35 3.74 -9.82 10.87
C ALA A 35 4.01 -10.40 9.46
N GLY A 36 4.91 -9.79 8.70
CA GLY A 36 5.25 -10.19 7.34
C GLY A 36 4.58 -9.29 6.29
N GLY A 37 4.52 -9.80 5.07
CA GLY A 37 3.97 -9.09 3.91
C GLY A 37 5.00 -8.88 2.81
N LYS A 38 4.51 -8.57 1.59
CA LYS A 38 5.35 -8.43 0.39
C LYS A 38 6.11 -7.11 0.34
N ARG A 39 5.91 -6.19 1.28
CA ARG A 39 6.52 -4.84 1.32
C ARG A 39 6.40 -4.11 -0.03
N LEU A 40 5.25 -4.24 -0.67
CA LEU A 40 5.03 -3.72 -2.01
C LEU A 40 5.27 -2.21 -2.11
N ARG A 41 4.75 -1.43 -1.15
CA ARG A 41 4.88 0.03 -1.13
C ARG A 41 6.33 0.50 -0.94
N PRO A 42 7.12 -0.03 0.02
CA PRO A 42 8.56 0.16 0.06
C PRO A 42 9.28 -0.22 -1.24
N LEU A 43 8.93 -1.34 -1.85
CA LEU A 43 9.54 -1.80 -3.10
C LEU A 43 9.26 -0.86 -4.28
N LEU A 44 8.03 -0.34 -4.40
CA LEU A 44 7.68 0.68 -5.39
C LEU A 44 8.58 1.91 -5.27
N PHE A 45 8.76 2.41 -4.06
CA PHE A 45 9.64 3.54 -3.78
C PHE A 45 11.11 3.24 -4.15
N ILE A 46 11.65 2.13 -3.63
CA ILE A 46 13.05 1.75 -3.81
C ILE A 46 13.37 1.46 -5.29
N GLN A 47 12.53 0.70 -5.99
CA GLN A 47 12.75 0.37 -7.39
C GLN A 47 12.65 1.60 -8.30
N THR A 48 11.74 2.53 -8.00
CA THR A 48 11.66 3.79 -8.75
C THR A 48 12.93 4.62 -8.57
N LEU A 49 13.46 4.77 -7.35
CA LEU A 49 14.76 5.43 -7.13
C LEU A 49 15.89 4.75 -7.90
N ARG A 50 15.95 3.42 -7.87
CA ARG A 50 16.97 2.65 -8.61
C ARG A 50 16.84 2.81 -10.12
N ALA A 51 15.61 2.92 -10.63
CA ALA A 51 15.39 3.15 -12.05
C ALA A 51 15.98 4.50 -12.51
N TYR A 52 16.00 5.49 -11.62
CA TYR A 52 16.71 6.77 -11.82
C TYR A 52 18.19 6.74 -11.42
N ASN A 53 18.75 5.57 -11.08
CA ASN A 53 20.12 5.43 -10.61
C ASN A 53 20.43 6.23 -9.32
N VAL A 54 19.43 6.40 -8.45
CA VAL A 54 19.59 7.03 -7.14
C VAL A 54 19.87 5.97 -6.07
N ASP A 55 20.85 6.24 -5.20
CA ASP A 55 21.16 5.38 -4.06
C ASP A 55 20.04 5.44 -3.01
N TYR A 56 19.18 4.42 -3.00
CA TYR A 56 18.01 4.36 -2.12
C TYR A 56 18.37 4.19 -0.62
N HIS A 57 19.57 3.73 -0.30
CA HIS A 57 19.98 3.55 1.11
C HIS A 57 19.93 4.87 1.90
N LYS A 58 20.16 6.00 1.21
CA LYS A 58 20.02 7.34 1.80
C LYS A 58 18.58 7.70 2.18
N TYR A 59 17.61 6.99 1.62
CA TYR A 59 16.19 7.28 1.73
C TYR A 59 15.39 6.10 2.31
N ILE A 60 16.05 5.07 2.83
CA ILE A 60 15.40 3.85 3.33
C ILE A 60 14.41 4.14 4.47
N ASP A 61 14.62 5.21 5.23
CA ASP A 61 13.73 5.65 6.29
C ASP A 61 12.37 6.13 5.73
N ILE A 62 12.34 6.68 4.52
CA ILE A 62 11.08 7.01 3.83
C ILE A 62 10.33 5.72 3.47
N ALA A 63 11.02 4.71 2.95
CA ALA A 63 10.41 3.40 2.70
C ALA A 63 9.81 2.78 3.98
N CYS A 64 10.52 2.92 5.11
CA CYS A 64 10.02 2.49 6.42
C CYS A 64 8.78 3.29 6.86
N ALA A 65 8.79 4.61 6.71
CA ALA A 65 7.65 5.47 7.05
C ALA A 65 6.40 5.12 6.22
N ILE A 66 6.57 4.85 4.92
CA ILE A 66 5.49 4.38 4.04
C ILE A 66 4.89 3.07 4.56
N GLU A 67 5.71 2.10 4.97
CA GLU A 67 5.23 0.83 5.50
C GLU A 67 4.58 0.99 6.89
N MET A 68 5.07 1.93 7.72
CA MET A 68 4.44 2.26 9.01
C MET A 68 3.03 2.80 8.79
N ILE A 69 2.84 3.72 7.83
CA ILE A 69 1.53 4.23 7.45
C ILE A 69 0.62 3.11 6.93
N HIS A 70 1.12 2.25 6.06
CA HIS A 70 0.33 1.12 5.61
C HIS A 70 -0.03 0.16 6.77
N THR A 71 0.87 -0.04 7.73
CA THR A 71 0.61 -0.94 8.85
C THR A 71 -0.43 -0.37 9.81
N TYR A 72 -0.39 0.94 10.11
CA TYR A 72 -1.43 1.54 10.94
C TYR A 72 -2.81 1.38 10.32
N SER A 73 -2.92 1.58 9.01
CA SER A 73 -4.21 1.44 8.33
C SER A 73 -4.78 0.03 8.46
N LEU A 74 -3.92 -0.99 8.34
CA LEU A 74 -4.33 -2.38 8.55
C LEU A 74 -4.74 -2.68 9.99
N ILE A 75 -4.04 -2.12 11.00
CA ILE A 75 -4.41 -2.31 12.42
C ILE A 75 -5.80 -1.73 12.68
N HIS A 76 -6.09 -0.52 12.18
CA HIS A 76 -7.37 0.12 12.40
C HIS A 76 -8.49 -0.53 11.58
N ASP A 77 -8.19 -0.96 10.37
CA ASP A 77 -9.13 -1.69 9.49
C ASP A 77 -9.62 -2.99 10.15
N ASP A 78 -8.73 -3.72 10.85
CA ASP A 78 -9.05 -4.97 11.53
C ASP A 78 -9.91 -4.79 12.80
N LEU A 79 -10.10 -3.58 13.33
CA LEU A 79 -10.82 -3.35 14.59
C LEU A 79 -12.30 -3.77 14.51
N PRO A 80 -12.93 -4.11 15.67
CA PRO A 80 -14.35 -4.49 15.71
C PRO A 80 -15.34 -3.45 15.17
N GLY A 81 -14.96 -2.17 15.19
CA GLY A 81 -15.76 -1.07 14.61
C GLY A 81 -15.57 -0.89 13.10
N MET A 82 -14.70 -1.69 12.49
CA MET A 82 -14.35 -1.70 11.07
C MET A 82 -14.65 -3.11 10.50
N ASP A 83 -13.67 -3.79 9.90
CA ASP A 83 -13.84 -5.11 9.27
C ASP A 83 -14.00 -6.24 10.29
N ASN A 84 -13.63 -6.04 11.56
CA ASN A 84 -13.66 -7.03 12.65
C ASN A 84 -12.98 -8.34 12.30
N ASP A 85 -11.81 -8.28 11.67
CA ASP A 85 -11.05 -9.45 11.24
C ASP A 85 -10.30 -10.09 12.41
N ASP A 86 -10.39 -11.43 12.50
CA ASP A 86 -9.68 -12.21 13.52
C ASP A 86 -8.23 -12.50 13.13
N LEU A 87 -7.95 -12.63 11.84
CA LEU A 87 -6.66 -13.04 11.29
C LEU A 87 -6.19 -12.11 10.17
N ARG A 88 -4.91 -11.77 10.20
CA ARG A 88 -4.20 -11.07 9.11
C ARG A 88 -2.87 -11.77 8.80
N ARG A 89 -2.67 -12.17 7.55
CA ARG A 89 -1.49 -12.92 7.11
C ARG A 89 -1.26 -14.21 7.92
N GLY A 90 -2.37 -14.89 8.28
CA GLY A 90 -2.36 -16.14 9.06
C GLY A 90 -2.02 -15.98 10.55
N LYS A 91 -1.92 -14.75 11.07
CA LYS A 91 -1.70 -14.44 12.49
C LYS A 91 -2.90 -13.71 13.06
N PRO A 92 -3.16 -13.78 14.38
CA PRO A 92 -4.18 -12.96 15.02
C PRO A 92 -3.98 -11.48 14.69
N THR A 93 -5.06 -10.75 14.45
CA THR A 93 -5.03 -9.30 14.27
C THR A 93 -4.57 -8.61 15.57
N CYS A 94 -4.13 -7.35 15.47
CA CYS A 94 -3.54 -6.65 16.61
C CYS A 94 -4.48 -6.62 17.83
N HIS A 95 -5.77 -6.33 17.63
CA HIS A 95 -6.76 -6.29 18.71
C HIS A 95 -7.08 -7.69 19.31
N LYS A 96 -6.88 -8.76 18.54
CA LYS A 96 -7.04 -10.15 19.04
C LYS A 96 -5.79 -10.64 19.79
N GLN A 97 -4.59 -10.19 19.36
CA GLN A 97 -3.33 -10.55 20.01
C GLN A 97 -3.12 -9.81 21.34
N PHE A 98 -3.55 -8.56 21.41
CA PHE A 98 -3.42 -7.69 22.57
C PHE A 98 -4.82 -7.36 23.13
N ASP A 99 -5.32 -6.18 22.81
CA ASP A 99 -6.67 -5.67 23.09
C ASP A 99 -6.97 -4.49 22.15
N GLU A 100 -8.24 -4.04 22.13
CA GLU A 100 -8.69 -2.96 21.24
C GLU A 100 -7.99 -1.64 21.54
N ALA A 101 -7.86 -1.26 22.81
CA ALA A 101 -7.22 0.00 23.20
C ALA A 101 -5.74 0.02 22.80
N THR A 102 -5.01 -1.09 23.02
CA THR A 102 -3.63 -1.24 22.59
C THR A 102 -3.49 -1.19 21.08
N ALA A 103 -4.43 -1.79 20.33
CA ALA A 103 -4.44 -1.75 18.87
C ALA A 103 -4.69 -0.33 18.33
N ILE A 104 -5.66 0.41 18.88
CA ILE A 104 -5.90 1.81 18.52
C ILE A 104 -4.63 2.64 18.73
N LEU A 105 -4.04 2.55 19.93
CA LEU A 105 -2.83 3.31 20.25
C LEU A 105 -1.61 2.89 19.41
N ALA A 106 -1.50 1.62 19.03
CA ALA A 106 -0.43 1.14 18.15
C ALA A 106 -0.56 1.72 16.72
N GLY A 107 -1.79 1.82 16.20
CA GLY A 107 -2.07 2.48 14.93
C GLY A 107 -1.73 3.97 14.98
N ASP A 108 -2.23 4.69 16.02
CA ASP A 108 -1.91 6.11 16.23
C ASP A 108 -0.41 6.36 16.34
N ALA A 109 0.29 5.50 17.08
CA ALA A 109 1.74 5.62 17.25
C ALA A 109 2.49 5.39 15.94
N LEU A 110 2.11 4.40 15.12
CA LEU A 110 2.72 4.17 13.81
C LEU A 110 2.48 5.36 12.87
N LEU A 111 1.28 5.91 12.84
CA LEU A 111 0.96 7.10 12.06
C LEU A 111 1.82 8.29 12.47
N ASN A 112 1.88 8.62 13.77
CA ASN A 112 2.69 9.74 14.28
C ASN A 112 4.20 9.53 14.07
N GLU A 113 4.70 8.34 14.40
CA GLU A 113 6.14 8.07 14.31
C GLU A 113 6.65 7.95 12.87
N SER A 114 5.79 7.63 11.91
CA SER A 114 6.17 7.68 10.48
C SER A 114 6.60 9.10 10.06
N MET A 115 5.92 10.15 10.56
CA MET A 115 6.34 11.54 10.39
C MET A 115 7.67 11.82 11.06
N ASN A 116 7.80 11.42 12.33
CA ASN A 116 9.01 11.64 13.12
C ASN A 116 10.24 10.96 12.49
N VAL A 117 10.08 9.80 11.89
CA VAL A 117 11.16 9.11 11.15
C VAL A 117 11.69 9.99 10.02
N ILE A 118 10.81 10.57 9.20
CA ILE A 118 11.20 11.46 8.09
C ILE A 118 11.80 12.78 8.63
N LEU A 119 11.22 13.36 9.68
CA LEU A 119 11.71 14.60 10.28
C LEU A 119 13.14 14.49 10.83
N ARG A 120 13.53 13.31 11.33
CA ARG A 120 14.89 13.03 11.84
C ARG A 120 15.93 12.82 10.74
N MET A 121 15.52 12.64 9.49
CA MET A 121 16.46 12.46 8.38
C MET A 121 17.23 13.75 8.08
N THR A 122 18.48 13.60 7.66
CA THR A 122 19.26 14.70 7.11
C THR A 122 18.92 14.88 5.62
N LEU A 123 17.89 15.67 5.36
CA LEU A 123 17.42 16.04 4.02
C LEU A 123 17.29 17.56 3.94
N ASP A 124 17.31 18.09 2.71
CA ASP A 124 16.89 19.46 2.46
C ASP A 124 15.46 19.70 2.97
N ASP A 125 15.22 20.83 3.62
CA ASP A 125 13.94 21.10 4.29
C ASP A 125 12.78 21.22 3.29
N ALA A 126 13.02 21.78 2.09
CA ALA A 126 12.00 21.87 1.05
C ALA A 126 11.61 20.48 0.53
N LEU A 127 12.59 19.60 0.30
CA LEU A 127 12.35 18.22 -0.07
C LEU A 127 11.60 17.46 1.04
N LYS A 128 12.02 17.63 2.30
CA LYS A 128 11.38 17.01 3.46
C LYS A 128 9.90 17.39 3.56
N LEU A 129 9.57 18.68 3.37
CA LEU A 129 8.19 19.15 3.36
C LEU A 129 7.39 18.56 2.19
N LYS A 130 7.96 18.46 0.99
CA LYS A 130 7.30 17.81 -0.16
C LYS A 130 7.01 16.34 0.10
N VAL A 131 7.96 15.59 0.68
CA VAL A 131 7.80 14.18 1.03
C VAL A 131 6.69 14.01 2.06
N LEU A 132 6.73 14.76 3.16
CA LEU A 132 5.71 14.73 4.20
C LEU A 132 4.35 15.14 3.64
N GLY A 133 4.28 16.24 2.90
CA GLY A 133 3.03 16.71 2.28
C GLY A 133 2.39 15.65 1.41
N SER A 134 3.17 15.03 0.50
CA SER A 134 2.66 13.96 -0.38
C SER A 134 2.17 12.74 0.41
N LEU A 135 2.97 12.27 1.38
CA LEU A 135 2.64 11.05 2.14
C LEU A 135 1.40 11.23 3.02
N TYR A 136 1.30 12.38 3.71
CA TYR A 136 0.18 12.63 4.62
C TYR A 136 -1.10 13.07 3.89
N GLN A 137 -0.99 13.69 2.71
CA GLN A 137 -2.15 13.90 1.84
C GLN A 137 -2.71 12.57 1.35
N ALA A 138 -1.86 11.67 0.84
CA ALA A 138 -2.29 10.36 0.34
C ALA A 138 -2.91 9.47 1.43
N SER A 139 -2.46 9.58 2.68
CA SER A 139 -3.01 8.84 3.83
C SER A 139 -4.15 9.57 4.55
N GLY A 140 -4.43 10.81 4.20
CA GLY A 140 -5.38 11.71 4.87
C GLY A 140 -6.81 11.65 4.33
N MET A 141 -7.56 12.74 4.64
CA MET A 141 -8.98 12.89 4.25
C MET A 141 -9.20 13.00 2.74
N ASP A 142 -8.21 13.49 1.98
CA ASP A 142 -8.28 13.57 0.51
C ASP A 142 -7.65 12.33 -0.16
N GLY A 143 -7.54 11.20 0.57
CA GLY A 143 -6.96 9.96 0.10
C GLY A 143 -7.51 8.76 0.87
N MET A 144 -6.62 7.96 1.47
CA MET A 144 -6.96 6.66 2.04
C MET A 144 -8.10 6.70 3.08
N ILE A 145 -8.14 7.71 3.97
CA ILE A 145 -9.20 7.79 5.00
C ILE A 145 -10.57 8.00 4.35
N TYR A 146 -10.66 8.88 3.35
CA TYR A 146 -11.91 9.08 2.62
C TYR A 146 -12.31 7.83 1.85
N GLY A 147 -11.36 7.18 1.18
CA GLY A 147 -11.60 5.92 0.49
C GLY A 147 -12.12 4.83 1.42
N GLN A 148 -11.56 4.71 2.64
CA GLN A 148 -12.04 3.79 3.67
C GLN A 148 -13.47 4.13 4.14
N GLN A 149 -13.76 5.42 4.35
CA GLN A 149 -15.13 5.84 4.70
C GLN A 149 -16.13 5.45 3.60
N GLN A 150 -15.78 5.63 2.34
CA GLN A 150 -16.63 5.25 1.22
C GLN A 150 -16.80 3.72 1.13
N ASP A 151 -15.72 2.96 1.30
CA ASP A 151 -15.78 1.49 1.30
C ASP A 151 -16.78 0.98 2.35
N MET A 152 -16.70 1.47 3.58
CA MET A 152 -17.66 1.14 4.65
C MET A 152 -19.10 1.54 4.32
N TYR A 153 -19.31 2.71 3.69
CA TYR A 153 -20.64 3.14 3.28
C TYR A 153 -21.25 2.19 2.25
N PHE A 154 -20.44 1.77 1.27
CA PHE A 154 -20.88 0.89 0.18
C PHE A 154 -20.92 -0.60 0.56
N GLU A 155 -20.54 -1.01 1.77
CA GLU A 155 -20.84 -2.36 2.29
C GLU A 155 -22.35 -2.62 2.43
N SER A 156 -23.13 -1.58 2.73
CA SER A 156 -24.59 -1.65 2.86
C SER A 156 -25.35 -1.04 1.68
N HIS A 157 -24.64 -0.51 0.68
CA HIS A 157 -25.19 0.14 -0.50
C HIS A 157 -24.52 -0.41 -1.76
N LYS A 158 -25.23 -0.41 -2.89
CA LYS A 158 -24.63 -0.81 -4.18
C LYS A 158 -23.85 0.37 -4.75
N ALA A 159 -22.58 0.13 -5.07
CA ALA A 159 -21.76 1.10 -5.80
C ALA A 159 -21.94 0.94 -7.32
N SER A 160 -21.98 2.05 -8.05
CA SER A 160 -21.74 2.08 -9.49
C SER A 160 -20.25 1.80 -9.79
N LEU A 161 -19.93 1.55 -11.06
CA LEU A 161 -18.53 1.36 -11.46
C LEU A 161 -17.66 2.59 -11.16
N GLU A 162 -18.18 3.80 -11.37
CA GLU A 162 -17.49 5.07 -11.09
C GLU A 162 -17.21 5.24 -9.59
N GLU A 163 -18.18 4.93 -8.75
CA GLU A 163 -18.02 4.96 -7.28
C GLU A 163 -17.02 3.92 -6.81
N LEU A 164 -17.07 2.70 -7.34
CA LEU A 164 -16.09 1.65 -7.03
C LEU A 164 -14.68 2.06 -7.45
N GLN A 165 -14.52 2.68 -8.62
CA GLN A 165 -13.24 3.21 -9.08
C GLN A 165 -12.71 4.30 -8.15
N ALA A 166 -13.57 5.20 -7.68
CA ALA A 166 -13.19 6.25 -6.74
C ALA A 166 -12.75 5.65 -5.40
N ILE A 167 -13.47 4.65 -4.87
CA ILE A 167 -13.08 3.92 -3.65
C ILE A 167 -11.69 3.30 -3.82
N HIS A 168 -11.46 2.58 -4.90
CA HIS A 168 -10.17 1.94 -5.16
C HIS A 168 -9.03 2.94 -5.37
N HIS A 169 -9.32 4.08 -6.04
CA HIS A 169 -8.37 5.17 -6.20
C HIS A 169 -7.91 5.70 -4.83
N ASP A 170 -8.84 6.01 -3.94
CA ASP A 170 -8.52 6.65 -2.67
C ASP A 170 -8.04 5.64 -1.62
N LYS A 171 -8.80 4.57 -1.35
CA LYS A 171 -8.49 3.59 -0.30
C LYS A 171 -7.15 2.89 -0.54
N THR A 172 -6.90 2.46 -1.77
CA THR A 172 -5.72 1.63 -2.11
C THR A 172 -4.75 2.37 -3.02
N GLY A 173 -5.25 3.02 -4.05
CA GLY A 173 -4.46 3.70 -5.07
C GLY A 173 -3.57 4.78 -4.49
N ALA A 174 -4.06 5.60 -3.57
CA ALA A 174 -3.30 6.69 -2.95
C ALA A 174 -2.00 6.20 -2.29
N LEU A 175 -2.05 5.11 -1.52
CA LEU A 175 -0.85 4.54 -0.88
C LEU A 175 0.00 3.63 -1.80
N ILE A 176 -0.46 3.32 -3.01
CA ILE A 176 0.35 2.66 -4.04
C ILE A 176 1.04 3.70 -4.94
N SER A 177 0.40 4.82 -5.19
CA SER A 177 0.93 5.88 -6.06
C SER A 177 1.98 6.75 -5.35
N VAL A 178 1.74 7.14 -4.09
CA VAL A 178 2.61 8.08 -3.37
C VAL A 178 4.06 7.62 -3.21
N PRO A 179 4.42 6.31 -3.06
CA PRO A 179 5.80 5.86 -3.09
C PRO A 179 6.53 6.23 -4.38
N MET A 180 5.88 6.09 -5.53
CA MET A 180 6.44 6.43 -6.83
C MET A 180 6.56 7.95 -7.01
N LYS A 181 5.55 8.72 -6.59
CA LYS A 181 5.60 10.19 -6.56
C LYS A 181 6.77 10.69 -5.74
N ILE A 182 6.93 10.19 -4.51
CA ILE A 182 8.01 10.60 -3.61
C ILE A 182 9.38 10.25 -4.22
N ALA A 183 9.52 9.08 -4.84
CA ALA A 183 10.74 8.73 -5.56
C ALA A 183 11.05 9.70 -6.70
N GLY A 184 10.03 10.15 -7.44
CA GLY A 184 10.15 11.19 -8.46
C GLY A 184 10.62 12.52 -7.88
N LEU A 185 10.00 12.98 -6.78
CA LEU A 185 10.41 14.23 -6.09
C LEU A 185 11.89 14.22 -5.68
N ILE A 186 12.44 13.05 -5.37
CA ILE A 186 13.84 12.87 -4.98
C ILE A 186 14.76 12.77 -6.20
N ALA A 187 14.36 12.03 -7.22
CA ALA A 187 15.20 11.69 -8.35
C ALA A 187 15.13 12.70 -9.49
N LYS A 188 13.91 13.10 -9.85
CA LYS A 188 13.61 14.02 -10.96
C LYS A 188 12.19 14.59 -10.77
N GLU A 189 12.12 15.76 -10.16
CA GLU A 189 10.85 16.35 -9.70
C GLU A 189 9.79 16.52 -10.82
N GLU A 190 10.21 16.84 -12.03
CA GLU A 190 9.31 16.97 -13.18
C GLU A 190 8.58 15.70 -13.55
N ASP A 191 9.10 14.52 -13.19
CA ASP A 191 8.48 13.22 -13.47
C ASP A 191 7.55 12.76 -12.32
N ALA A 192 7.50 13.47 -11.18
CA ALA A 192 6.80 13.04 -9.97
C ALA A 192 5.29 12.79 -10.19
N ASN A 193 4.62 13.68 -10.92
CA ASN A 193 3.19 13.53 -11.21
C ASN A 193 2.92 12.38 -12.19
N ALA A 194 3.77 12.20 -13.20
CA ALA A 194 3.64 11.07 -14.12
C ALA A 194 3.85 9.72 -13.40
N LEU A 195 4.77 9.67 -12.45
CA LEU A 195 4.99 8.49 -11.60
C LEU A 195 3.81 8.23 -10.65
N GLU A 196 3.17 9.29 -10.13
CA GLU A 196 1.95 9.17 -9.34
C GLU A 196 0.81 8.57 -10.17
N ASP A 197 0.59 9.05 -11.38
CA ASP A 197 -0.44 8.55 -12.31
C ASP A 197 -0.21 7.06 -12.65
N ILE A 198 1.05 6.66 -12.88
CA ILE A 198 1.40 5.25 -13.05
C ILE A 198 1.04 4.45 -11.79
N GLY A 199 1.35 4.98 -10.62
CA GLY A 199 1.04 4.35 -9.35
C GLY A 199 -0.47 4.15 -9.13
N PHE A 200 -1.30 5.11 -9.49
CA PHE A 200 -2.77 4.99 -9.43
C PHE A 200 -3.29 3.89 -10.36
N LYS A 201 -2.79 3.83 -11.59
CA LYS A 201 -3.16 2.76 -12.54
C LYS A 201 -2.76 1.38 -12.04
N LEU A 202 -1.55 1.25 -11.46
CA LEU A 202 -1.10 0.01 -10.81
C LEU A 202 -1.97 -0.36 -9.62
N GLY A 203 -2.38 0.62 -8.81
CA GLY A 203 -3.27 0.42 -7.67
C GLY A 203 -4.64 -0.09 -8.11
N LEU A 204 -5.19 0.49 -9.17
CA LEU A 204 -6.46 0.04 -9.75
C LEU A 204 -6.35 -1.37 -10.33
N ALA A 205 -5.32 -1.64 -11.13
CA ALA A 205 -5.08 -2.97 -11.69
C ALA A 205 -4.93 -4.03 -10.59
N PHE A 206 -4.26 -3.67 -9.48
CA PHE A 206 -4.09 -4.51 -8.32
C PHE A 206 -5.43 -4.87 -7.65
N GLN A 207 -6.35 -3.92 -7.48
CA GLN A 207 -7.66 -4.16 -6.90
C GLN A 207 -8.55 -5.01 -7.81
N ILE A 208 -8.57 -4.72 -9.11
CA ILE A 208 -9.32 -5.54 -10.07
C ILE A 208 -8.78 -6.98 -10.07
N GLN A 209 -7.46 -7.15 -9.97
CA GLN A 209 -6.84 -8.47 -9.89
C GLN A 209 -7.22 -9.21 -8.58
N ASP A 210 -7.31 -8.49 -7.45
CA ASP A 210 -7.78 -9.08 -6.19
C ASP A 210 -9.25 -9.55 -6.31
N ASP A 211 -10.14 -8.78 -6.96
CA ASP A 211 -11.53 -9.16 -7.25
C ASP A 211 -11.61 -10.41 -8.15
N ILE A 212 -10.75 -10.48 -9.18
CA ILE A 212 -10.65 -11.65 -10.06
C ILE A 212 -10.20 -12.88 -9.29
N LEU A 213 -9.21 -12.74 -8.42
CA LEU A 213 -8.68 -13.83 -7.61
C LEU A 213 -9.70 -14.34 -6.59
N ASP A 214 -10.55 -13.49 -6.03
CA ASP A 214 -11.59 -13.88 -5.09
C ASP A 214 -12.61 -14.86 -5.71
N VAL A 215 -12.82 -14.77 -7.04
CA VAL A 215 -13.76 -15.66 -7.75
C VAL A 215 -13.09 -16.83 -8.51
N THR A 216 -11.77 -16.74 -8.77
CA THR A 216 -11.07 -17.75 -9.61
C THR A 216 -10.10 -18.63 -8.83
N SER A 217 -9.65 -18.23 -7.63
CA SER A 217 -8.66 -18.95 -6.83
C SER A 217 -9.28 -19.97 -5.89
N THR A 218 -8.42 -20.77 -5.26
CA THR A 218 -8.80 -21.66 -4.15
C THR A 218 -8.47 -21.01 -2.80
N THR A 219 -9.17 -21.42 -1.74
CA THR A 219 -8.93 -20.93 -0.36
C THR A 219 -7.48 -21.13 0.09
N GLU A 220 -6.80 -22.16 -0.39
CA GLU A 220 -5.40 -22.47 -0.08
C GLU A 220 -4.44 -21.43 -0.70
N THR A 221 -4.78 -20.94 -1.88
CA THR A 221 -3.93 -19.96 -2.62
C THR A 221 -4.13 -18.53 -2.12
N LEU A 222 -5.36 -18.16 -1.74
CA LEU A 222 -5.69 -16.80 -1.29
C LEU A 222 -5.31 -16.51 0.17
N GLY A 223 -5.23 -17.54 1.03
CA GLY A 223 -5.04 -17.38 2.47
C GLY A 223 -6.23 -16.75 3.22
N LYS A 224 -7.36 -16.55 2.52
CA LYS A 224 -8.69 -16.16 3.05
C LYS A 224 -9.77 -16.98 2.34
N ARG A 225 -11.02 -16.97 2.85
CA ARG A 225 -12.14 -17.69 2.20
C ARG A 225 -12.40 -17.11 0.82
N VAL A 226 -12.46 -17.98 -0.20
CA VAL A 226 -12.88 -17.65 -1.56
C VAL A 226 -14.36 -17.26 -1.55
N GLY A 227 -14.73 -16.24 -2.35
CA GLY A 227 -16.12 -15.77 -2.42
C GLY A 227 -16.57 -14.97 -1.20
N SER A 228 -15.63 -14.43 -0.41
CA SER A 228 -15.96 -13.56 0.72
C SER A 228 -16.75 -12.33 0.27
N ASP A 229 -16.39 -11.75 -0.85
CA ASP A 229 -17.04 -10.56 -1.41
C ASP A 229 -18.45 -10.87 -1.93
N ILE A 230 -18.65 -12.06 -2.52
CA ILE A 230 -19.99 -12.53 -2.92
C ILE A 230 -20.88 -12.75 -1.69
N THR A 231 -20.32 -13.33 -0.63
CA THR A 231 -21.06 -13.61 0.63
C THR A 231 -21.45 -12.31 1.32
N ASN A 232 -20.61 -11.29 1.24
CA ASN A 232 -20.82 -9.97 1.85
C ASN A 232 -21.57 -8.99 0.92
N HIS A 233 -22.02 -9.45 -0.27
CA HIS A 233 -22.70 -8.62 -1.26
C HIS A 233 -21.93 -7.34 -1.70
N LYS A 234 -20.60 -7.35 -1.58
CA LYS A 234 -19.76 -6.22 -2.00
C LYS A 234 -19.84 -6.03 -3.53
N SER A 235 -19.90 -4.77 -3.95
CA SER A 235 -19.72 -4.42 -5.36
C SER A 235 -18.25 -4.63 -5.72
N THR A 236 -17.98 -5.46 -6.74
CA THR A 236 -16.63 -5.74 -7.25
C THR A 236 -16.61 -5.51 -8.75
N TYR A 237 -15.42 -5.36 -9.35
CA TYR A 237 -15.31 -5.26 -10.81
C TYR A 237 -15.93 -6.47 -11.51
N VAL A 238 -15.69 -7.67 -10.97
CA VAL A 238 -16.25 -8.91 -11.55
C VAL A 238 -17.77 -8.94 -11.44
N SER A 239 -18.36 -8.43 -10.34
CA SER A 239 -19.82 -8.37 -10.20
C SER A 239 -20.49 -7.33 -11.12
N LEU A 240 -19.78 -6.25 -11.47
CA LEU A 240 -20.29 -5.15 -12.28
C LEU A 240 -20.04 -5.34 -13.79
N LEU A 241 -18.86 -5.85 -14.18
CA LEU A 241 -18.44 -5.96 -15.58
C LEU A 241 -18.37 -7.40 -16.09
N GLY A 242 -18.34 -8.39 -15.18
CA GLY A 242 -18.03 -9.78 -15.50
C GLY A 242 -16.52 -10.05 -15.53
N LEU A 243 -16.17 -11.33 -15.50
CA LEU A 243 -14.78 -11.79 -15.38
C LEU A 243 -13.91 -11.38 -16.59
N GLU A 244 -14.41 -11.62 -17.80
CA GLU A 244 -13.66 -11.38 -19.05
C GLU A 244 -13.29 -9.90 -19.22
N GLU A 245 -14.26 -8.99 -19.02
CA GLU A 245 -14.01 -7.55 -19.13
C GLU A 245 -13.11 -7.04 -18.01
N SER A 246 -13.22 -7.61 -16.79
CA SER A 246 -12.32 -7.29 -15.68
C SER A 246 -10.87 -7.69 -15.99
N GLN A 247 -10.65 -8.87 -16.57
CA GLN A 247 -9.33 -9.34 -16.99
C GLN A 247 -8.74 -8.43 -18.08
N LYS A 248 -9.53 -8.08 -19.08
CA LYS A 248 -9.13 -7.15 -20.14
C LYS A 248 -8.75 -5.78 -19.56
N ARG A 249 -9.55 -5.26 -18.61
CA ARG A 249 -9.24 -3.96 -17.99
C ARG A 249 -7.90 -3.97 -17.24
N VAL A 250 -7.54 -5.07 -16.59
CA VAL A 250 -6.22 -5.26 -15.97
C VAL A 250 -5.10 -5.21 -17.00
N GLU A 251 -5.27 -5.90 -18.15
CA GLU A 251 -4.31 -5.88 -19.25
C GLU A 251 -4.13 -4.48 -19.83
N ASP A 252 -5.23 -3.79 -20.11
CA ASP A 252 -5.22 -2.41 -20.63
C ASP A 252 -4.48 -1.45 -19.69
N LEU A 253 -4.77 -1.52 -18.37
CA LEU A 253 -4.09 -0.70 -17.35
C LEU A 253 -2.59 -0.97 -17.30
N PHE A 254 -2.19 -2.22 -17.46
CA PHE A 254 -0.78 -2.60 -17.48
C PHE A 254 -0.07 -2.06 -18.73
N GLU A 255 -0.69 -2.14 -19.91
CA GLU A 255 -0.18 -1.56 -21.14
C GLU A 255 -0.05 -0.03 -21.05
N GLU A 256 -1.06 0.64 -20.45
CA GLU A 256 -0.99 2.08 -20.17
C GLU A 256 0.19 2.43 -19.23
N CYS A 257 0.41 1.65 -18.16
CA CYS A 257 1.56 1.83 -17.28
C CYS A 257 2.89 1.69 -18.02
N LEU A 258 3.03 0.67 -18.87
CA LEU A 258 4.23 0.47 -19.68
C LEU A 258 4.47 1.63 -20.64
N ALA A 259 3.42 2.07 -21.34
CA ALA A 259 3.50 3.22 -22.27
C ALA A 259 3.97 4.49 -21.55
N ASN A 260 3.43 4.76 -20.35
CA ASN A 260 3.81 5.91 -19.54
C ASN A 260 5.28 5.80 -19.08
N VAL A 261 5.73 4.62 -18.64
CA VAL A 261 7.14 4.38 -18.24
C VAL A 261 8.09 4.60 -19.41
N TYR A 262 7.74 4.16 -20.63
CA TYR A 262 8.58 4.39 -21.80
C TYR A 262 8.71 5.87 -22.17
N GLY A 263 7.80 6.72 -21.74
CA GLY A 263 7.90 8.17 -21.89
C GLY A 263 8.89 8.83 -20.93
N LEU A 264 9.36 8.14 -19.89
CA LEU A 264 10.26 8.67 -18.88
C LEU A 264 11.73 8.29 -19.15
N GLN A 265 12.67 9.15 -18.72
CA GLN A 265 14.11 8.90 -18.87
C GLN A 265 14.67 8.14 -17.64
N LEU A 266 14.37 6.84 -17.55
CA LEU A 266 14.78 5.97 -16.46
C LEU A 266 15.12 4.56 -16.98
N ASN A 267 15.58 3.67 -16.13
CA ASN A 267 15.79 2.27 -16.47
C ASN A 267 14.45 1.52 -16.55
N HIS A 268 13.88 1.42 -17.75
CA HIS A 268 12.61 0.76 -18.01
C HIS A 268 12.58 -0.70 -17.53
N GLY A 269 13.70 -1.43 -17.67
CA GLY A 269 13.78 -2.83 -17.27
C GLY A 269 13.47 -3.06 -15.80
N LEU A 270 13.94 -2.17 -14.90
CA LEU A 270 13.65 -2.27 -13.47
C LEU A 270 12.17 -2.01 -13.15
N MET A 271 11.54 -1.08 -13.88
CA MET A 271 10.11 -0.80 -13.70
C MET A 271 9.24 -1.93 -14.23
N ILE A 272 9.58 -2.48 -15.38
CA ILE A 272 8.87 -3.63 -15.98
C ILE A 272 8.95 -4.85 -15.05
N GLU A 273 10.13 -5.15 -14.49
CA GLU A 273 10.32 -6.23 -13.51
C GLU A 273 9.40 -6.04 -12.29
N LEU A 274 9.34 -4.82 -11.76
CA LEU A 274 8.47 -4.47 -10.63
C LEU A 274 6.98 -4.69 -10.97
N PHE A 275 6.53 -4.18 -12.11
CA PHE A 275 5.14 -4.31 -12.54
C PHE A 275 4.74 -5.77 -12.76
N GLN A 276 5.61 -6.56 -13.35
CA GLN A 276 5.39 -8.01 -13.52
C GLN A 276 5.22 -8.74 -12.19
N ILE A 277 5.93 -8.34 -11.14
CA ILE A 277 5.77 -8.92 -9.80
C ILE A 277 4.43 -8.56 -9.18
N ILE A 278 3.97 -7.32 -9.39
CA ILE A 278 2.67 -6.87 -8.91
C ILE A 278 1.56 -7.66 -9.61
N MET A 279 1.68 -7.83 -10.93
CA MET A 279 0.68 -8.51 -11.76
C MET A 279 0.73 -10.04 -11.63
N LYS A 280 1.91 -10.64 -11.41
CA LYS A 280 2.09 -12.10 -11.24
C LYS A 280 1.66 -12.62 -9.86
N ARG A 281 0.81 -11.92 -9.12
CA ARG A 281 0.28 -12.37 -7.82
C ARG A 281 -0.51 -13.69 -7.88
N VAL A 282 -0.57 -14.30 -9.04
CA VAL A 282 -1.37 -15.49 -9.36
C VAL A 282 -0.62 -16.82 -9.11
N ASN A 283 0.58 -16.80 -8.50
CA ASN A 283 1.28 -18.05 -8.17
C ASN A 283 1.94 -17.95 -6.81
#